data_4d5385272e71bb6bbaf9f1ae5dc754ab
#
_entry.id   4d5385272e71bb6bbaf9f1ae5dc754ab
#
_cell.length_a   1.000
_cell.length_b   1.000
_cell.length_c   1.000
_cell.angle_alpha   90.00
_cell.angle_beta   90.00
_cell.angle_gamma   90.00
#
_symmetry.space_group_name_H-M   'P 1'
#
loop_
_entity.id
_entity.type
_entity.pdbx_description
1 polymer ?
#
loop_
_entity_poly.entity_id
_entity_poly.type
_entity_poly.pdbx_seq_one_letter_code
_entity_poly.pdbx_strand_id
1 'polypeptide(L)'
;MIPIKNKKKSLEVTVDEMRNFSFNYIEKYAPSKQQLKTYLLKKYLKVKIPNINKKNITDLIDIVLKDLENSKFINDQFYSKSKAKSLIKRGSSINKIRSYLISKGVSDKYVRNTIEEIKERNEDQDFFSAIKICKKKRIGPARNDSNRPLFYKKDIGVLARAGFDFETSKKIM
;
A
#
# COMPACT_ATOMS: atom_id res chain seq x y z
N MET A 1 -12.82 -44.16 18.40
CA MET A 1 -12.32 -42.80 18.73
C MET A 1 -13.18 -41.79 17.99
N ILE A 2 -14.00 -41.02 18.71
CA ILE A 2 -14.84 -39.96 18.13
C ILE A 2 -13.92 -38.74 17.93
N PRO A 3 -13.81 -38.15 16.71
CA PRO A 3 -13.00 -36.98 16.50
C PRO A 3 -13.57 -35.80 17.28
N ILE A 4 -12.80 -35.24 18.21
CA ILE A 4 -13.14 -34.03 18.94
C ILE A 4 -13.26 -32.89 17.91
N LYS A 5 -14.47 -32.52 17.53
CA LYS A 5 -14.75 -31.31 16.76
C LYS A 5 -14.26 -30.13 17.60
N ASN A 6 -13.14 -29.55 17.23
CA ASN A 6 -12.71 -28.24 17.76
C ASN A 6 -13.87 -27.26 17.61
N LYS A 7 -14.56 -26.93 18.69
CA LYS A 7 -15.55 -25.86 18.71
C LYS A 7 -14.83 -24.59 18.26
N LYS A 8 -15.21 -24.04 17.11
CA LYS A 8 -14.75 -22.71 16.71
C LYS A 8 -15.05 -21.77 17.86
N LYS A 9 -14.00 -21.20 18.49
CA LYS A 9 -14.14 -20.23 19.57
C LYS A 9 -15.05 -19.11 19.05
N SER A 10 -16.12 -18.79 19.77
CA SER A 10 -17.02 -17.70 19.41
C SER A 10 -16.22 -16.39 19.40
N LEU A 11 -16.44 -15.55 18.40
CA LEU A 11 -15.79 -14.25 18.30
C LEU A 11 -16.35 -13.35 19.41
N GLU A 12 -15.50 -12.89 20.31
CA GLU A 12 -15.85 -11.97 21.38
C GLU A 12 -15.64 -10.53 20.92
N VAL A 13 -16.57 -9.62 21.26
CA VAL A 13 -16.48 -8.20 20.90
C VAL A 13 -15.87 -7.46 22.07
N THR A 14 -14.59 -7.70 22.33
CA THR A 14 -13.82 -7.06 23.39
C THR A 14 -12.60 -6.36 22.81
N VAL A 15 -12.13 -5.32 23.50
CA VAL A 15 -10.91 -4.58 23.13
C VAL A 15 -9.70 -5.52 23.09
N ASP A 16 -9.61 -6.45 24.05
CA ASP A 16 -8.45 -7.36 24.17
C ASP A 16 -8.42 -8.37 23.02
N GLU A 17 -9.56 -8.92 22.64
CA GLU A 17 -9.61 -9.84 21.48
C GLU A 17 -9.29 -9.10 20.17
N MET A 18 -9.84 -7.89 19.99
CA MET A 18 -9.52 -7.04 18.84
C MET A 18 -8.04 -6.67 18.79
N ARG A 19 -7.42 -6.40 19.94
CA ARG A 19 -5.98 -6.12 20.07
C ARG A 19 -5.14 -7.35 19.69
N ASN A 20 -5.49 -8.55 20.13
CA ASN A 20 -4.80 -9.78 19.77
C ASN A 20 -4.87 -10.07 18.26
N PHE A 21 -6.03 -9.88 17.62
CA PHE A 21 -6.15 -9.99 16.17
C PHE A 21 -5.34 -8.92 15.44
N SER A 22 -5.26 -7.73 16.01
CA SER A 22 -4.45 -6.64 15.46
C SER A 22 -2.98 -6.98 15.48
N PHE A 23 -2.44 -7.48 16.59
CA PHE A 23 -1.03 -7.88 16.68
C PHE A 23 -0.66 -8.95 15.66
N ASN A 24 -1.46 -10.01 15.55
CA ASN A 24 -1.26 -11.05 14.55
C ASN A 24 -1.28 -10.51 13.11
N TYR A 25 -2.13 -9.52 12.83
CA TYR A 25 -2.22 -8.90 11.51
C TYR A 25 -1.06 -7.94 11.24
N ILE A 26 -0.64 -7.17 12.25
CA ILE A 26 0.49 -6.24 12.17
C ILE A 26 1.79 -7.02 11.92
N GLU A 27 2.05 -8.07 12.69
CA GLU A 27 3.23 -8.92 12.55
C GLU A 27 3.35 -9.48 11.11
N LYS A 28 2.24 -9.99 10.57
CA LYS A 28 2.24 -10.64 9.27
C LYS A 28 2.32 -9.67 8.09
N TYR A 29 1.68 -8.49 8.18
CA TYR A 29 1.44 -7.65 7.01
C TYR A 29 2.04 -6.24 7.09
N ALA A 30 2.48 -5.80 8.26
CA ALA A 30 2.91 -4.42 8.52
C ALA A 30 1.97 -3.40 7.83
N PRO A 31 0.69 -3.35 8.20
CA PRO A 31 -0.35 -2.61 7.48
C PRO A 31 -0.29 -1.11 7.78
N SER A 32 -0.98 -0.29 6.94
CA SER A 32 -1.39 1.05 7.34
C SER A 32 -2.53 0.97 8.37
N LYS A 33 -2.76 2.07 9.11
CA LYS A 33 -3.88 2.21 10.05
C LYS A 33 -5.22 1.86 9.40
N GLN A 34 -5.47 2.39 8.21
CA GLN A 34 -6.70 2.13 7.45
C GLN A 34 -6.84 0.67 7.01
N GLN A 35 -5.75 0.01 6.64
CA GLN A 35 -5.78 -1.41 6.30
C GLN A 35 -6.16 -2.27 7.52
N LEU A 36 -5.60 -1.98 8.70
CA LEU A 36 -5.96 -2.65 9.93
C LEU A 36 -7.42 -2.39 10.31
N LYS A 37 -7.89 -1.12 10.22
CA LYS A 37 -9.31 -0.78 10.44
C LYS A 37 -10.22 -1.61 9.54
N THR A 38 -9.91 -1.66 8.25
CA THR A 38 -10.69 -2.43 7.27
C THR A 38 -10.68 -3.93 7.58
N TYR A 39 -9.56 -4.48 8.02
CA TYR A 39 -9.47 -5.89 8.44
C TYR A 39 -10.38 -6.19 9.63
N LEU A 40 -10.31 -5.38 10.69
CA LEU A 40 -11.14 -5.55 11.88
C LEU A 40 -12.64 -5.38 11.57
N LEU A 41 -13.01 -4.34 10.80
CA LEU A 41 -14.39 -4.16 10.36
C LEU A 41 -14.91 -5.37 9.58
N LYS A 42 -14.13 -5.88 8.61
CA LYS A 42 -14.52 -7.08 7.86
C LYS A 42 -14.67 -8.31 8.74
N LYS A 43 -13.84 -8.45 9.77
CA LYS A 43 -13.90 -9.58 10.69
C LYS A 43 -15.12 -9.52 11.59
N TYR A 44 -15.40 -8.38 12.21
CA TYR A 44 -16.44 -8.23 13.21
C TYR A 44 -17.83 -7.92 12.64
N LEU A 45 -17.94 -7.20 11.51
CA LEU A 45 -19.23 -6.90 10.89
C LEU A 45 -19.80 -8.06 10.03
N LYS A 46 -18.98 -9.05 9.68
CA LYS A 46 -19.46 -10.27 8.98
C LYS A 46 -20.21 -11.22 9.90
N VAL A 47 -19.93 -11.18 11.18
CA VAL A 47 -20.56 -12.06 12.18
C VAL A 47 -21.77 -11.31 12.74
N LYS A 48 -22.98 -11.91 12.59
CA LYS A 48 -24.16 -11.41 13.29
C LYS A 48 -24.00 -11.74 14.78
N ILE A 49 -23.57 -10.78 15.58
CA ILE A 49 -23.43 -10.93 17.02
C ILE A 49 -24.73 -10.42 17.64
N PRO A 50 -25.50 -11.27 18.36
CA PRO A 50 -26.73 -10.84 19.01
C PRO A 50 -26.44 -9.67 19.97
N ASN A 51 -27.34 -8.69 20.03
CA ASN A 51 -27.30 -7.55 20.95
C ASN A 51 -26.14 -6.56 20.82
N ILE A 52 -25.33 -6.59 19.76
CA ILE A 52 -24.27 -5.61 19.55
C ILE A 52 -24.56 -4.76 18.30
N ASN A 53 -24.63 -3.44 18.52
CA ASN A 53 -24.83 -2.48 17.43
C ASN A 53 -23.50 -2.29 16.64
N LYS A 54 -23.62 -2.12 15.32
CA LYS A 54 -22.48 -1.82 14.44
C LYS A 54 -21.69 -0.59 14.90
N LYS A 55 -22.34 0.41 15.46
CA LYS A 55 -21.70 1.61 16.03
C LYS A 55 -20.74 1.23 17.15
N ASN A 56 -21.19 0.43 18.10
CA ASN A 56 -20.35 -0.01 19.22
C ASN A 56 -19.10 -0.77 18.75
N ILE A 57 -19.22 -1.60 17.73
CA ILE A 57 -18.08 -2.30 17.13
C ILE A 57 -17.08 -1.30 16.53
N THR A 58 -17.57 -0.29 15.83
CA THR A 58 -16.70 0.74 15.21
C THR A 58 -15.99 1.56 16.27
N ASP A 59 -16.68 1.95 17.33
CA ASP A 59 -16.12 2.71 18.45
C ASP A 59 -15.01 1.93 19.17
N LEU A 60 -15.23 0.63 19.41
CA LEU A 60 -14.21 -0.25 20.00
C LEU A 60 -12.98 -0.42 19.07
N ILE A 61 -13.20 -0.56 17.78
CA ILE A 61 -12.10 -0.62 16.80
C ILE A 61 -11.30 0.68 16.82
N ASP A 62 -11.94 1.83 16.88
CA ASP A 62 -11.26 3.13 16.91
C ASP A 62 -10.46 3.33 18.20
N ILE A 63 -10.93 2.82 19.34
CA ILE A 63 -10.18 2.77 20.61
C ILE A 63 -8.91 1.93 20.43
N VAL A 64 -9.03 0.70 19.89
CA VAL A 64 -7.88 -0.18 19.66
C VAL A 64 -6.87 0.44 18.71
N LEU A 65 -7.32 1.06 17.62
CA LEU A 65 -6.44 1.72 16.65
C LEU A 65 -5.68 2.89 17.27
N LYS A 66 -6.35 3.70 18.10
CA LYS A 66 -5.71 4.82 18.81
C LYS A 66 -4.64 4.34 19.77
N ASP A 67 -4.93 3.27 20.51
CA ASP A 67 -4.01 2.63 21.44
C ASP A 67 -2.74 2.11 20.74
N LEU A 68 -2.93 1.38 19.63
CA LEU A 68 -1.83 0.84 18.83
C LEU A 68 -1.01 1.94 18.14
N GLU A 69 -1.61 3.07 17.79
CA GLU A 69 -0.92 4.23 17.23
C GLU A 69 -0.09 4.94 18.32
N ASN A 70 -0.67 5.17 19.49
CA ASN A 70 0.03 5.77 20.65
C ASN A 70 1.23 4.92 21.08
N SER A 71 1.08 3.61 21.08
CA SER A 71 2.12 2.62 21.41
C SER A 71 3.09 2.37 20.24
N LYS A 72 2.95 3.09 19.11
CA LYS A 72 3.78 3.00 17.90
C LYS A 72 3.80 1.62 17.22
N PHE A 73 2.88 0.72 17.53
CA PHE A 73 2.70 -0.54 16.78
C PHE A 73 2.19 -0.29 15.36
N ILE A 74 1.44 0.81 15.15
CA ILE A 74 1.04 1.29 13.84
C ILE A 74 1.68 2.66 13.63
N ASN A 75 2.33 2.85 12.48
CA ASN A 75 2.95 4.11 12.11
C ASN A 75 2.84 4.33 10.59
N ASP A 76 1.88 5.15 10.17
CA ASP A 76 1.62 5.43 8.76
C ASP A 76 2.77 6.21 8.10
N GLN A 77 3.55 6.99 8.85
CA GLN A 77 4.74 7.64 8.34
C GLN A 77 5.83 6.61 7.98
N PHE A 78 6.11 5.69 8.90
CA PHE A 78 7.06 4.60 8.64
C PHE A 78 6.57 3.68 7.51
N TYR A 79 5.27 3.34 7.52
CA TYR A 79 4.64 2.55 6.46
C TYR A 79 4.83 3.19 5.09
N SER A 80 4.53 4.49 4.94
CA SER A 80 4.62 5.19 3.67
C SER A 80 6.05 5.23 3.14
N LYS A 81 7.04 5.54 3.97
CA LYS A 81 8.47 5.55 3.61
C LYS A 81 8.96 4.16 3.19
N SER A 82 8.63 3.12 3.94
CA SER A 82 9.01 1.73 3.65
C SER A 82 8.41 1.23 2.34
N LYS A 83 7.11 1.49 2.12
CA LYS A 83 6.43 1.09 0.87
C LYS A 83 6.92 1.88 -0.33
N ALA A 84 7.15 3.19 -0.20
CA ALA A 84 7.74 4.01 -1.25
C ALA A 84 9.12 3.48 -1.68
N LYS A 85 10.01 3.20 -0.72
CA LYS A 85 11.33 2.59 -1.00
C LYS A 85 11.22 1.26 -1.76
N SER A 86 10.28 0.40 -1.36
CA SER A 86 10.03 -0.87 -2.05
C SER A 86 9.51 -0.67 -3.48
N LEU A 87 8.61 0.31 -3.70
CA LEU A 87 8.05 0.62 -5.01
C LEU A 87 9.10 1.23 -5.94
N ILE A 88 9.97 2.13 -5.43
CA ILE A 88 11.10 2.69 -6.18
C ILE A 88 12.05 1.58 -6.67
N LYS A 89 12.37 0.62 -5.79
CA LYS A 89 13.20 -0.53 -6.19
C LYS A 89 12.61 -1.30 -7.36
N ARG A 90 11.28 -1.35 -7.48
CA ARG A 90 10.55 -2.01 -8.57
C ARG A 90 10.40 -1.14 -9.84
N GLY A 91 10.86 0.11 -9.81
CA GLY A 91 10.74 1.07 -10.90
C GLY A 91 9.37 1.75 -10.98
N SER A 92 8.65 1.89 -9.88
CA SER A 92 7.39 2.65 -9.87
C SER A 92 7.66 4.15 -9.97
N SER A 93 6.81 4.87 -10.72
CA SER A 93 6.83 6.34 -10.76
C SER A 93 6.38 6.96 -9.45
N ILE A 94 6.76 8.21 -9.21
CA ILE A 94 6.31 9.00 -8.06
C ILE A 94 4.78 9.11 -8.02
N ASN A 95 4.13 9.33 -9.16
CA ASN A 95 2.67 9.38 -9.26
C ASN A 95 2.02 8.04 -8.88
N LYS A 96 2.61 6.92 -9.28
CA LYS A 96 2.12 5.59 -8.90
C LYS A 96 2.32 5.33 -7.42
N ILE A 97 3.42 5.78 -6.82
CA ILE A 97 3.68 5.67 -5.38
C ILE A 97 2.64 6.49 -4.61
N ARG A 98 2.37 7.74 -5.03
CA ARG A 98 1.34 8.59 -4.44
C ARG A 98 -0.02 7.91 -4.45
N SER A 99 -0.48 7.46 -5.62
CA SER A 99 -1.78 6.78 -5.78
C SER A 99 -1.87 5.51 -4.93
N TYR A 100 -0.79 4.74 -4.84
CA TYR A 100 -0.73 3.55 -3.98
C TYR A 100 -0.91 3.91 -2.51
N LEU A 101 -0.19 4.90 -1.99
CA LEU A 101 -0.28 5.30 -0.58
C LEU A 101 -1.68 5.82 -0.23
N ILE A 102 -2.28 6.64 -1.11
CA ILE A 102 -3.67 7.11 -0.97
C ILE A 102 -4.63 5.92 -0.94
N SER A 103 -4.48 4.94 -1.85
CA SER A 103 -5.33 3.75 -1.89
C SER A 103 -5.22 2.87 -0.64
N LYS A 104 -4.15 3.03 0.13
CA LYS A 104 -3.95 2.35 1.43
C LYS A 104 -4.42 3.17 2.63
N GLY A 105 -5.03 4.33 2.36
CA GLY A 105 -5.61 5.20 3.37
C GLY A 105 -4.57 5.94 4.20
N VAL A 106 -3.35 6.09 3.68
CA VAL A 106 -2.34 6.96 4.31
C VAL A 106 -2.80 8.42 4.18
N SER A 107 -2.69 9.18 5.26
CA SER A 107 -3.09 10.59 5.26
C SER A 107 -2.26 11.42 4.27
N ASP A 108 -2.88 12.44 3.69
CA ASP A 108 -2.24 13.32 2.71
C ASP A 108 -0.95 13.96 3.23
N LYS A 109 -0.90 14.30 4.50
CA LYS A 109 0.32 14.78 5.17
C LYS A 109 1.50 13.82 4.98
N TYR A 110 1.32 12.54 5.29
CA TYR A 110 2.40 11.55 5.19
C TYR A 110 2.72 11.19 3.74
N VAL A 111 1.72 11.23 2.85
CA VAL A 111 1.93 11.05 1.41
C VAL A 111 2.81 12.18 0.87
N ARG A 112 2.47 13.46 1.15
CA ARG A 112 3.26 14.62 0.71
C ARG A 112 4.69 14.55 1.24
N ASN A 113 4.88 14.40 2.53
CA ASN A 113 6.21 14.32 3.13
C ASN A 113 7.07 13.21 2.51
N THR A 114 6.46 12.04 2.25
CA THR A 114 7.18 10.92 1.63
C THR A 114 7.60 11.24 0.18
N ILE A 115 6.74 11.91 -0.58
CA ILE A 115 7.05 12.30 -1.98
C ILE A 115 8.11 13.40 -2.02
N GLU A 116 8.05 14.37 -1.12
CA GLU A 116 9.06 15.43 -0.97
C GLU A 116 10.44 14.84 -0.64
N GLU A 117 10.52 13.96 0.36
CA GLU A 117 11.78 13.27 0.68
C GLU A 117 12.35 12.46 -0.51
N ILE A 118 11.51 11.87 -1.34
CA ILE A 118 11.98 11.16 -2.54
C ILE A 118 12.61 12.14 -3.53
N LYS A 119 11.97 13.28 -3.78
CA LYS A 119 12.44 14.31 -4.71
C LYS A 119 13.73 14.97 -4.22
N GLU A 120 13.81 15.30 -2.94
CA GLU A 120 15.00 15.87 -2.32
C GLU A 120 16.22 14.94 -2.43
N ARG A 121 16.01 13.63 -2.28
CA ARG A 121 17.09 12.64 -2.40
C ARG A 121 17.55 12.42 -3.84
N ASN A 122 16.66 12.52 -4.78
CA ASN A 122 16.94 12.32 -6.19
C ASN A 122 15.86 12.98 -7.05
N GLU A 123 16.17 14.13 -7.60
CA GLU A 123 15.28 14.89 -8.47
C GLU A 123 14.92 14.10 -9.74
N ASP A 124 15.84 13.32 -10.28
CA ASP A 124 15.65 12.48 -11.46
C ASP A 124 15.08 11.08 -11.14
N GLN A 125 14.45 10.88 -9.96
CA GLN A 125 13.97 9.56 -9.54
C GLN A 125 13.04 8.90 -10.57
N ASP A 126 12.16 9.66 -11.20
CA ASP A 126 11.24 9.12 -12.20
C ASP A 126 11.97 8.69 -13.48
N PHE A 127 13.00 9.41 -13.89
CA PHE A 127 13.85 9.02 -15.01
C PHE A 127 14.52 7.65 -14.75
N PHE A 128 15.16 7.48 -13.60
CA PHE A 128 15.78 6.19 -13.24
C PHE A 128 14.78 5.05 -13.07
N SER A 129 13.60 5.35 -12.54
CA SER A 129 12.51 4.37 -12.41
C SER A 129 11.99 3.94 -13.79
N ALA A 130 11.85 4.87 -14.72
CA ALA A 130 11.40 4.57 -16.07
C ALA A 130 12.43 3.74 -16.85
N ILE A 131 13.74 4.03 -16.71
CA ILE A 131 14.80 3.17 -17.28
C ILE A 131 14.68 1.72 -16.77
N LYS A 132 14.41 1.52 -15.49
CA LYS A 132 14.19 0.16 -14.94
C LYS A 132 13.01 -0.53 -15.60
N ILE A 133 11.92 0.19 -15.86
CA ILE A 133 10.74 -0.35 -16.56
C ILE A 133 11.09 -0.67 -18.00
N CYS A 134 11.83 0.22 -18.71
CA CYS A 134 12.28 -0.02 -20.08
C CYS A 134 13.10 -1.31 -20.19
N LYS A 135 14.08 -1.48 -19.33
CA LYS A 135 14.90 -2.71 -19.27
C LYS A 135 14.04 -3.95 -18.99
N LYS A 136 13.18 -3.90 -17.98
CA LYS A 136 12.32 -5.03 -17.60
C LYS A 136 11.34 -5.43 -18.68
N LYS A 137 10.79 -4.47 -19.43
CA LYS A 137 9.78 -4.70 -20.47
C LYS A 137 10.37 -4.78 -21.88
N ARG A 138 11.67 -4.58 -22.02
CA ARG A 138 12.37 -4.51 -23.32
C ARG A 138 11.74 -3.51 -24.27
N ILE A 139 11.52 -2.28 -23.81
CA ILE A 139 10.90 -1.18 -24.56
C ILE A 139 11.85 0.02 -24.66
N GLY A 140 11.57 0.93 -25.59
CA GLY A 140 12.36 2.13 -25.84
C GLY A 140 13.85 1.82 -26.02
N PRO A 141 14.75 2.42 -25.21
CA PRO A 141 16.19 2.22 -25.35
C PRO A 141 16.67 0.77 -25.16
N ALA A 142 15.83 -0.08 -24.56
CA ALA A 142 16.12 -1.51 -24.38
C ALA A 142 15.60 -2.38 -25.54
N ARG A 143 15.02 -1.77 -26.56
CA ARG A 143 14.60 -2.42 -27.80
C ARG A 143 15.69 -2.30 -28.85
N ASN A 144 15.73 -3.23 -29.82
CA ASN A 144 16.60 -3.13 -30.97
C ASN A 144 16.30 -1.82 -31.74
N ASP A 145 17.35 -1.10 -32.13
CA ASP A 145 17.29 0.24 -32.75
C ASP A 145 16.38 0.29 -33.97
N SER A 146 16.45 -0.70 -34.85
CA SER A 146 15.61 -0.80 -36.05
C SER A 146 14.09 -0.81 -35.74
N ASN A 147 13.71 -1.28 -34.58
CA ASN A 147 12.31 -1.43 -34.18
C ASN A 147 11.80 -0.26 -33.31
N ARG A 148 12.68 0.62 -32.82
CA ARG A 148 12.28 1.74 -31.96
C ARG A 148 11.25 2.67 -32.57
N PRO A 149 11.43 3.14 -33.84
CA PRO A 149 10.47 4.05 -34.45
C PRO A 149 9.08 3.43 -34.60
N LEU A 150 9.00 2.15 -34.95
CA LEU A 150 7.74 1.42 -35.16
C LEU A 150 6.93 1.30 -33.85
N PHE A 151 7.60 1.19 -32.70
CA PHE A 151 6.97 0.95 -31.43
C PHE A 151 6.93 2.19 -30.52
N TYR A 152 7.44 3.34 -30.94
CA TYR A 152 7.56 4.55 -30.16
C TYR A 152 6.28 4.94 -29.40
N LYS A 153 5.15 5.09 -30.13
CA LYS A 153 3.86 5.45 -29.54
C LYS A 153 3.37 4.40 -28.52
N LYS A 154 3.56 3.12 -28.83
CA LYS A 154 3.18 2.00 -27.96
C LYS A 154 4.01 2.00 -26.66
N ASP A 155 5.30 2.24 -26.78
CA ASP A 155 6.25 2.22 -25.67
C ASP A 155 6.03 3.43 -24.74
N ILE A 156 5.78 4.63 -25.29
CA ILE A 156 5.32 5.80 -24.50
C ILE A 156 4.03 5.47 -23.75
N GLY A 157 3.04 4.86 -24.40
CA GLY A 157 1.81 4.44 -23.74
C GLY A 157 2.02 3.44 -22.59
N VAL A 158 3.06 2.61 -22.64
CA VAL A 158 3.44 1.72 -21.54
C VAL A 158 3.97 2.52 -20.35
N LEU A 159 4.81 3.54 -20.56
CA LEU A 159 5.31 4.41 -19.50
C LEU A 159 4.20 5.27 -18.90
N ALA A 160 3.31 5.83 -19.73
CA ALA A 160 2.16 6.60 -19.25
C ALA A 160 1.26 5.75 -18.31
N ARG A 161 0.94 4.50 -18.70
CA ARG A 161 0.19 3.57 -17.81
C ARG A 161 0.96 3.17 -16.57
N ALA A 162 2.28 3.29 -16.57
CA ALA A 162 3.10 3.10 -15.37
C ALA A 162 3.16 4.36 -14.48
N GLY A 163 2.52 5.46 -14.90
CA GLY A 163 2.35 6.71 -14.14
C GLY A 163 3.45 7.73 -14.36
N PHE A 164 4.31 7.55 -15.37
CA PHE A 164 5.30 8.55 -15.75
C PHE A 164 4.63 9.66 -16.57
N ASP A 165 5.09 10.92 -16.38
CA ASP A 165 4.64 12.02 -17.21
C ASP A 165 5.18 11.91 -18.66
N PHE A 166 4.61 12.73 -19.53
CA PHE A 166 4.97 12.70 -20.96
C PHE A 166 6.40 13.13 -21.22
N GLU A 167 6.87 14.18 -20.52
CA GLU A 167 8.24 14.71 -20.69
C GLU A 167 9.28 13.66 -20.27
N THR A 168 9.12 13.05 -19.11
CA THR A 168 9.97 11.93 -18.67
C THR A 168 9.93 10.78 -19.68
N SER A 169 8.76 10.43 -20.17
CA SER A 169 8.59 9.34 -21.15
C SER A 169 9.26 9.67 -22.47
N LYS A 170 9.15 10.91 -22.96
CA LYS A 170 9.78 11.39 -24.20
C LYS A 170 11.30 11.44 -24.07
N LYS A 171 11.82 11.93 -22.94
CA LYS A 171 13.27 12.03 -22.69
C LYS A 171 13.98 10.66 -22.71
N ILE A 172 13.25 9.59 -22.45
CA ILE A 172 13.81 8.23 -22.38
C ILE A 172 13.73 7.49 -23.71
N MET A 173 12.76 7.82 -24.56
CA MET A 173 12.50 7.13 -25.82
C MET A 173 13.35 7.65 -26.98
#